data_d5d0d4a60c4548a5ee30f322d9a4834e
#
_entry.id   d5d0d4a60c4548a5ee30f322d9a4834e
#
_cell.length_a   1.000
_cell.length_b   1.000
_cell.length_c   1.000
_cell.angle_alpha   90.00
_cell.angle_beta   90.00
_cell.angle_gamma   90.00
#
_symmetry.space_group_name_H-M   'P 1'
#
loop_
_entity.id
_entity.type
_entity.pdbx_description
1 polymer ?
#
loop_
_entity_poly.entity_id
_entity_poly.type
_entity_poly.pdbx_seq_one_letter_code
_entity_poly.pdbx_strand_id
1 'polypeptide(L)'
;MKKLKLGILQVNHDKSEDIGDRFPDDAHRFRDLFDSLESRFNYRIYMTIGNELPENINDQDAYLITGSPLSVRDHHSFSDGLYSFIRDCDLNKKPLIGSCFGHQAIAVALGGSVTKSEIKWNVGVEETKFENFMPWMSPEKNLSLYVFHEDQVSLMPKGCKLLGSTQNCKISSFSKGNHIFTTQAHPEFD
;
A
#
# COMPACT_ATOMS: atom_id res chain seq x y z
N MET A 1 19.04 -8.65 18.63
CA MET A 1 17.75 -8.99 18.00
C MET A 1 17.95 -9.20 16.51
N LYS A 2 17.33 -10.22 15.91
CA LYS A 2 17.36 -10.42 14.45
C LYS A 2 16.59 -9.27 13.79
N LYS A 3 17.22 -8.57 12.83
CA LYS A 3 16.53 -7.54 12.06
C LYS A 3 15.47 -8.19 11.16
N LEU A 4 14.27 -7.62 11.14
CA LEU A 4 13.22 -8.05 10.22
C LEU A 4 13.59 -7.66 8.78
N LYS A 5 13.26 -8.52 7.83
CA LYS A 5 13.46 -8.28 6.40
C LYS A 5 12.15 -7.75 5.80
N LEU A 6 12.19 -6.54 5.23
CA LEU A 6 11.05 -5.94 4.54
C LEU A 6 11.33 -5.82 3.05
N GLY A 7 10.50 -6.47 2.24
CA GLY A 7 10.48 -6.30 0.80
C GLY A 7 9.58 -5.13 0.41
N ILE A 8 10.10 -4.17 -0.34
CA ILE A 8 9.31 -3.05 -0.88
C ILE A 8 9.10 -3.31 -2.37
N LEU A 9 7.86 -3.53 -2.76
CA LEU A 9 7.42 -3.71 -4.14
C LEU A 9 7.13 -2.32 -4.71
N GLN A 10 8.10 -1.77 -5.42
CA GLN A 10 8.02 -0.42 -5.97
C GLN A 10 7.30 -0.42 -7.31
N VAL A 11 6.12 0.19 -7.35
CA VAL A 11 5.26 0.32 -8.54
C VAL A 11 5.24 1.73 -9.13
N ASN A 12 6.15 2.56 -8.67
CA ASN A 12 6.40 3.91 -9.20
C ASN A 12 7.89 4.10 -9.48
N HIS A 13 8.21 4.69 -10.64
CA HIS A 13 9.57 5.09 -10.98
C HIS A 13 9.53 6.26 -11.94
N ASP A 14 9.69 7.46 -11.42
CA ASP A 14 9.84 8.65 -12.24
C ASP A 14 11.31 8.77 -12.67
N LYS A 15 11.54 8.77 -13.99
CA LYS A 15 12.87 8.90 -14.60
C LYS A 15 13.12 10.31 -15.17
N SER A 16 12.21 11.26 -14.91
CA SER A 16 12.41 12.64 -15.35
C SER A 16 13.54 13.30 -14.55
N GLU A 17 14.31 14.15 -15.22
CA GLU A 17 15.36 14.96 -14.57
C GLU A 17 14.79 15.91 -13.52
N ASP A 18 13.56 16.34 -13.69
CA ASP A 18 12.91 17.29 -12.80
C ASP A 18 12.45 16.67 -11.48
N ILE A 19 12.08 15.39 -11.47
CA ILE A 19 11.55 14.69 -10.29
C ILE A 19 12.48 13.54 -9.88
N GLY A 20 12.80 12.64 -10.80
CA GLY A 20 13.55 11.42 -10.49
C GLY A 20 14.96 11.68 -9.93
N ASP A 21 15.61 12.77 -10.40
CA ASP A 21 16.96 13.13 -9.92
C ASP A 21 16.95 14.03 -8.67
N ARG A 22 15.80 14.65 -8.35
CA ARG A 22 15.71 15.65 -7.27
C ARG A 22 15.03 15.14 -6.00
N PHE A 23 14.16 14.15 -6.11
CA PHE A 23 13.35 13.69 -5.00
C PHE A 23 13.53 12.19 -4.77
N PRO A 24 13.49 11.74 -3.51
CA PRO A 24 13.51 10.32 -3.19
C PRO A 24 12.28 9.64 -3.77
N ASP A 25 12.45 8.43 -4.30
CA ASP A 25 11.34 7.59 -4.73
C ASP A 25 10.55 7.03 -3.52
N ASP A 26 9.37 6.44 -3.81
CA ASP A 26 8.48 5.96 -2.75
C ASP A 26 9.13 4.91 -1.85
N ALA A 27 10.00 4.04 -2.39
CA ALA A 27 10.69 3.05 -1.58
C ALA A 27 11.66 3.69 -0.58
N HIS A 28 12.34 4.77 -0.97
CA HIS A 28 13.21 5.53 -0.06
C HIS A 28 12.39 6.25 1.01
N ARG A 29 11.26 6.88 0.65
CA ARG A 29 10.35 7.54 1.60
C ARG A 29 9.81 6.56 2.64
N PHE A 30 9.35 5.37 2.21
CA PHE A 30 8.91 4.33 3.14
C PHE A 30 10.04 3.82 4.04
N ARG A 31 11.26 3.68 3.50
CA ARG A 31 12.42 3.31 4.32
C ARG A 31 12.68 4.38 5.39
N ASP A 32 12.66 5.65 5.03
CA ASP A 32 12.89 6.75 5.96
C ASP A 32 11.79 6.80 7.03
N LEU A 33 10.52 6.60 6.66
CA LEU A 33 9.40 6.46 7.59
C LEU A 33 9.65 5.32 8.59
N PHE A 34 10.00 4.12 8.13
CA PHE A 34 10.23 2.99 9.04
C PHE A 34 11.52 3.14 9.86
N ASP A 35 12.55 3.78 9.32
CA ASP A 35 13.80 4.04 10.05
C ASP A 35 13.64 5.10 11.15
N SER A 36 12.57 5.90 11.10
CA SER A 36 12.17 6.79 12.20
C SER A 36 11.64 6.03 13.42
N LEU A 37 11.24 4.76 13.26
CA LEU A 37 10.77 3.92 14.35
C LEU A 37 11.96 3.31 15.13
N GLU A 38 11.68 2.82 16.34
CA GLU A 38 12.69 2.13 17.16
C GLU A 38 13.17 0.81 16.54
N SER A 39 12.34 0.18 15.72
CA SER A 39 12.65 -1.09 15.05
C SER A 39 13.53 -0.88 13.83
N ARG A 40 14.50 -1.76 13.63
CA ARG A 40 15.40 -1.73 12.48
C ARG A 40 15.06 -2.83 11.50
N PHE A 41 14.96 -2.46 10.21
CA PHE A 41 14.67 -3.39 9.13
C PHE A 41 15.88 -3.56 8.21
N ASN A 42 15.94 -4.73 7.54
CA ASN A 42 16.76 -4.93 6.34
C ASN A 42 15.82 -4.82 5.14
N TYR A 43 16.06 -3.86 4.28
CA TYR A 43 15.21 -3.60 3.12
C TYR A 43 15.73 -4.29 1.86
N ARG A 44 14.80 -4.83 1.07
CA ARG A 44 15.02 -5.22 -0.33
C ARG A 44 13.97 -4.51 -1.18
N ILE A 45 14.40 -3.72 -2.14
CA ILE A 45 13.52 -3.06 -3.11
C ILE A 45 13.43 -3.97 -4.32
N TYR A 46 12.20 -4.24 -4.76
CA TYR A 46 11.87 -4.96 -5.98
C TYR A 46 11.22 -3.97 -6.94
N MET A 47 11.82 -3.77 -8.11
CA MET A 47 11.31 -2.86 -9.14
C MET A 47 10.12 -3.50 -9.86
N THR A 48 8.99 -3.61 -9.17
CA THR A 48 7.79 -4.30 -9.66
C THR A 48 7.22 -3.66 -10.91
N ILE A 49 7.36 -2.34 -11.07
CA ILE A 49 7.01 -1.65 -12.33
C ILE A 49 7.80 -2.21 -13.53
N GLY A 50 8.98 -2.76 -13.32
CA GLY A 50 9.82 -3.46 -14.30
C GLY A 50 9.64 -4.97 -14.29
N ASN A 51 8.57 -5.51 -13.71
CA ASN A 51 8.27 -6.94 -13.54
C ASN A 51 9.18 -7.69 -12.55
N GLU A 52 9.96 -7.00 -11.70
CA GLU A 52 10.73 -7.66 -10.65
C GLU A 52 9.81 -7.96 -9.46
N LEU A 53 9.75 -9.24 -9.06
CA LEU A 53 9.04 -9.73 -7.88
C LEU A 53 9.95 -10.69 -7.10
N PRO A 54 9.69 -10.93 -5.80
CA PRO A 54 10.38 -11.97 -5.05
C PRO A 54 10.19 -13.35 -5.71
N GLU A 55 11.26 -14.11 -5.83
CA GLU A 55 11.22 -15.49 -6.36
C GLU A 55 10.53 -16.43 -5.38
N ASN A 56 10.68 -16.15 -4.07
CA ASN A 56 10.04 -16.92 -3.03
C ASN A 56 9.40 -15.97 -2.00
N ILE A 57 8.15 -16.26 -1.62
CA ILE A 57 7.41 -15.48 -0.63
C ILE A 57 8.11 -15.41 0.74
N ASN A 58 9.03 -16.34 1.03
CA ASN A 58 9.77 -16.37 2.28
C ASN A 58 11.13 -15.65 2.22
N ASP A 59 11.47 -15.00 1.10
CA ASP A 59 12.69 -14.20 0.99
C ASP A 59 12.72 -13.04 1.99
N GLN A 60 11.53 -12.51 2.29
CA GLN A 60 11.34 -11.45 3.28
C GLN A 60 10.37 -11.89 4.39
N ASP A 61 10.45 -11.22 5.54
CA ASP A 61 9.55 -11.45 6.66
C ASP A 61 8.19 -10.76 6.43
N ALA A 62 8.17 -9.63 5.70
CA ALA A 62 7.00 -8.86 5.33
C ALA A 62 7.19 -8.17 3.98
N TYR A 63 6.10 -7.71 3.37
CA TYR A 63 6.12 -6.94 2.13
C TYR A 63 5.27 -5.67 2.22
N LEU A 64 5.68 -4.66 1.43
CA LEU A 64 4.94 -3.42 1.23
C LEU A 64 4.84 -3.13 -0.27
N ILE A 65 3.64 -2.76 -0.74
CA ILE A 65 3.39 -2.29 -2.11
C ILE A 65 3.20 -0.77 -2.04
N THR A 66 3.99 -0.04 -2.79
CA THR A 66 3.98 1.44 -2.79
C THR A 66 2.78 2.03 -3.52
N GLY A 67 2.65 3.35 -3.48
CA GLY A 67 1.82 4.13 -4.38
C GLY A 67 2.32 4.08 -5.83
N SER A 68 1.49 4.58 -6.75
CA SER A 68 1.81 4.75 -8.16
C SER A 68 0.86 5.76 -8.80
N PRO A 69 1.29 6.55 -9.79
CA PRO A 69 0.40 7.35 -10.63
C PRO A 69 -0.43 6.50 -11.61
N LEU A 70 -0.13 5.20 -11.74
CA LEU A 70 -0.86 4.26 -12.59
C LEU A 70 -2.21 3.88 -11.96
N SER A 71 -3.17 3.50 -12.80
CA SER A 71 -4.46 2.98 -12.36
C SER A 71 -4.45 1.46 -12.33
N VAL A 72 -4.95 0.86 -11.25
CA VAL A 72 -5.18 -0.60 -11.17
C VAL A 72 -6.31 -1.08 -12.10
N ARG A 73 -7.10 -0.15 -12.67
CA ARG A 73 -8.16 -0.46 -13.64
C ARG A 73 -7.60 -0.69 -15.04
N ASP A 74 -6.36 -0.27 -15.27
CA ASP A 74 -5.62 -0.55 -16.49
C ASP A 74 -4.79 -1.83 -16.31
N HIS A 75 -4.56 -2.54 -17.42
CA HIS A 75 -3.70 -3.71 -17.40
C HIS A 75 -2.26 -3.29 -17.69
N HIS A 76 -1.36 -3.56 -16.75
CA HIS A 76 0.07 -3.31 -16.88
C HIS A 76 0.82 -4.64 -17.00
N SER A 77 2.02 -4.62 -17.56
CA SER A 77 2.83 -5.84 -17.75
C SER A 77 3.11 -6.60 -16.45
N PHE A 78 3.16 -5.90 -15.32
CA PHE A 78 3.41 -6.47 -13.99
C PHE A 78 2.12 -6.89 -13.24
N SER A 79 0.93 -6.54 -13.74
CA SER A 79 -0.34 -6.70 -12.99
C SER A 79 -0.61 -8.15 -12.60
N ASP A 80 -0.51 -9.08 -13.54
CA ASP A 80 -0.83 -10.50 -13.29
C ASP A 80 0.13 -11.11 -12.27
N GLY A 81 1.42 -10.82 -12.39
CA GLY A 81 2.44 -11.25 -11.43
C GLY A 81 2.22 -10.69 -10.04
N LEU A 82 1.96 -9.38 -9.95
CA LEU A 82 1.68 -8.71 -8.68
C LEU A 82 0.41 -9.27 -8.01
N TYR A 83 -0.68 -9.46 -8.78
CA TYR A 83 -1.92 -10.00 -8.22
C TYR A 83 -1.77 -11.45 -7.78
N SER A 84 -0.98 -12.26 -8.51
CA SER A 84 -0.64 -13.61 -8.06
C SER A 84 0.13 -13.59 -6.75
N PHE A 85 1.15 -12.74 -6.65
CA PHE A 85 1.96 -12.57 -5.45
C PHE A 85 1.13 -12.12 -4.23
N ILE A 86 0.18 -11.19 -4.43
CA ILE A 86 -0.76 -10.75 -3.38
C ILE A 86 -1.60 -11.92 -2.87
N ARG A 87 -2.16 -12.74 -3.79
CA ARG A 87 -2.94 -13.93 -3.41
C ARG A 87 -2.11 -14.96 -2.64
N ASP A 88 -0.86 -15.14 -3.03
CA ASP A 88 0.08 -16.02 -2.32
C ASP A 88 0.40 -15.49 -0.92
N CYS A 89 0.54 -14.17 -0.75
CA CYS A 89 0.68 -13.54 0.56
C CYS A 89 -0.54 -13.80 1.44
N ASP A 90 -1.76 -13.64 0.89
CA ASP A 90 -2.99 -13.90 1.66
C ASP A 90 -3.12 -15.38 2.04
N LEU A 91 -2.85 -16.29 1.10
CA LEU A 91 -2.94 -17.74 1.34
C LEU A 91 -1.97 -18.19 2.44
N ASN A 92 -0.74 -17.69 2.42
CA ASN A 92 0.32 -18.05 3.35
C ASN A 92 0.37 -17.18 4.61
N LYS A 93 -0.58 -16.25 4.80
CA LYS A 93 -0.61 -15.31 5.90
C LYS A 93 0.67 -14.47 6.04
N LYS A 94 1.31 -14.19 4.91
CA LYS A 94 2.49 -13.35 4.87
C LYS A 94 2.10 -11.89 5.13
N PRO A 95 2.75 -11.21 6.08
CA PRO A 95 2.48 -9.80 6.33
C PRO A 95 2.65 -8.95 5.08
N LEU A 96 1.59 -8.21 4.71
CA LEU A 96 1.53 -7.39 3.52
C LEU A 96 0.87 -6.05 3.82
N ILE A 97 1.54 -4.97 3.42
CA ILE A 97 1.05 -3.60 3.52
C ILE A 97 0.82 -3.07 2.11
N GLY A 98 -0.25 -2.30 1.91
CA GLY A 98 -0.50 -1.59 0.65
C GLY A 98 -0.83 -0.11 0.88
N SER A 99 -0.11 0.79 0.21
CA SER A 99 -0.38 2.23 0.21
C SER A 99 -0.88 2.69 -1.16
N CYS A 100 -1.94 3.48 -1.21
CA CYS A 100 -2.54 4.08 -2.39
C CYS A 100 -2.77 3.04 -3.51
N PHE A 101 -1.93 2.97 -4.55
CA PHE A 101 -2.01 1.92 -5.57
C PHE A 101 -1.95 0.52 -4.94
N GLY A 102 -1.06 0.29 -3.96
CA GLY A 102 -0.95 -0.98 -3.25
C GLY A 102 -2.22 -1.38 -2.51
N HIS A 103 -2.93 -0.42 -1.89
CA HIS A 103 -4.25 -0.63 -1.28
C HIS A 103 -5.27 -1.10 -2.33
N GLN A 104 -5.31 -0.44 -3.48
CA GLN A 104 -6.21 -0.76 -4.57
C GLN A 104 -5.86 -2.11 -5.22
N ALA A 105 -4.56 -2.38 -5.45
CA ALA A 105 -4.07 -3.65 -6.01
C ALA A 105 -4.42 -4.85 -5.13
N ILE A 106 -4.27 -4.71 -3.81
CA ILE A 106 -4.68 -5.74 -2.84
C ILE A 106 -6.20 -5.97 -2.91
N ALA A 107 -6.99 -4.89 -2.99
CA ALA A 107 -8.45 -5.03 -3.13
C ALA A 107 -8.82 -5.80 -4.40
N VAL A 108 -8.28 -5.44 -5.56
CA VAL A 108 -8.57 -6.11 -6.84
C VAL A 108 -8.10 -7.56 -6.81
N ALA A 109 -6.86 -7.82 -6.39
CA ALA A 109 -6.29 -9.17 -6.36
C ALA A 109 -7.08 -10.15 -5.50
N LEU A 110 -7.74 -9.66 -4.45
CA LEU A 110 -8.54 -10.45 -3.51
C LEU A 110 -10.04 -10.46 -3.80
N GLY A 111 -10.47 -9.93 -4.97
CA GLY A 111 -11.84 -9.99 -5.46
C GLY A 111 -12.73 -8.80 -5.05
N GLY A 112 -12.14 -7.69 -4.66
CA GLY A 112 -12.78 -6.39 -4.53
C GLY A 112 -12.86 -5.64 -5.85
N SER A 113 -13.27 -4.37 -5.82
CA SER A 113 -13.38 -3.51 -6.98
C SER A 113 -12.87 -2.11 -6.70
N VAL A 114 -12.37 -1.47 -7.76
CA VAL A 114 -11.88 -0.10 -7.75
C VAL A 114 -12.60 0.71 -8.82
N THR A 115 -13.02 1.92 -8.50
CA THR A 115 -13.67 2.85 -9.41
C THR A 115 -13.06 4.23 -9.27
N LYS A 116 -13.31 5.10 -10.26
CA LYS A 116 -13.01 6.53 -10.11
C LYS A 116 -13.84 7.13 -8.99
N SER A 117 -13.23 8.05 -8.26
CA SER A 117 -13.93 8.88 -7.28
C SER A 117 -14.90 9.85 -7.98
N GLU A 118 -16.06 10.10 -7.34
CA GLU A 118 -17.03 11.06 -7.83
C GLU A 118 -16.49 12.51 -7.85
N ILE A 119 -15.57 12.82 -6.95
CA ILE A 119 -14.90 14.13 -6.88
C ILE A 119 -13.69 14.23 -7.82
N LYS A 120 -13.44 13.21 -8.65
CA LYS A 120 -12.24 13.07 -9.48
C LYS A 120 -10.98 12.97 -8.61
N TRP A 121 -10.04 13.90 -8.76
CA TRP A 121 -8.81 13.93 -7.98
C TRP A 121 -9.07 14.37 -6.53
N ASN A 122 -8.66 13.54 -5.61
CA ASN A 122 -8.61 13.82 -4.19
C ASN A 122 -7.15 14.11 -3.81
N VAL A 123 -6.84 15.38 -3.53
CA VAL A 123 -5.48 15.88 -3.29
C VAL A 123 -5.46 16.77 -2.06
N GLY A 124 -4.59 16.49 -1.13
CA GLY A 124 -4.41 17.30 0.07
C GLY A 124 -4.18 16.47 1.31
N VAL A 125 -4.63 16.98 2.45
CA VAL A 125 -4.62 16.26 3.73
C VAL A 125 -6.05 15.93 4.11
N GLU A 126 -6.32 14.65 4.37
CA GLU A 126 -7.61 14.18 4.88
C GLU A 126 -7.48 13.50 6.24
N GLU A 127 -8.47 13.72 7.07
CA GLU A 127 -8.61 12.99 8.33
C GLU A 127 -9.25 11.62 8.06
N THR A 128 -8.46 10.55 8.25
CA THR A 128 -8.97 9.19 8.31
C THR A 128 -9.54 8.94 9.69
N LYS A 129 -10.82 8.60 9.75
CA LYS A 129 -11.52 8.19 10.98
C LYS A 129 -11.50 6.68 11.09
N PHE A 130 -10.80 6.17 12.10
CA PHE A 130 -10.76 4.73 12.39
C PHE A 130 -11.91 4.33 13.30
N GLU A 131 -12.78 3.46 12.80
CA GLU A 131 -13.92 2.90 13.54
C GLU A 131 -13.63 1.51 14.09
N ASN A 132 -12.69 0.82 13.48
CA ASN A 132 -12.28 -0.50 13.88
C ASN A 132 -10.76 -0.57 14.04
N PHE A 133 -10.33 -1.34 15.03
CA PHE A 133 -8.92 -1.51 15.36
C PHE A 133 -8.52 -2.98 15.29
N MET A 134 -7.28 -3.20 14.91
CA MET A 134 -6.60 -4.48 15.01
C MET A 134 -5.74 -4.48 16.29
N PRO A 135 -5.42 -5.64 16.87
CA PRO A 135 -4.65 -5.72 18.13
C PRO A 135 -3.26 -5.06 18.08
N TRP A 136 -2.73 -4.88 16.87
CA TRP A 136 -1.41 -4.27 16.62
C TRP A 136 -1.48 -2.77 16.32
N MET A 137 -2.67 -2.18 16.22
CA MET A 137 -2.84 -0.73 16.00
C MET A 137 -2.81 0.03 17.32
N SER A 138 -2.30 1.27 17.28
CA SER A 138 -2.52 2.23 18.37
C SER A 138 -4.00 2.65 18.41
N PRO A 139 -4.53 3.03 19.58
CA PRO A 139 -5.96 3.35 19.74
C PRO A 139 -6.35 4.75 19.22
N GLU A 140 -5.53 5.39 18.44
CA GLU A 140 -5.83 6.70 17.86
C GLU A 140 -6.95 6.61 16.84
N LYS A 141 -8.03 7.37 17.08
CA LYS A 141 -9.26 7.30 16.28
C LYS A 141 -9.18 8.10 15.00
N ASN A 142 -8.38 9.14 14.96
CA ASN A 142 -8.28 10.05 13.83
C ASN A 142 -6.81 10.26 13.48
N LEU A 143 -6.51 10.22 12.19
CA LEU A 143 -5.17 10.43 11.68
C LEU A 143 -5.25 11.26 10.40
N SER A 144 -4.61 12.44 10.41
CA SER A 144 -4.51 13.29 9.22
C SER A 144 -3.33 12.86 8.38
N LEU A 145 -3.59 12.48 7.13
CA LEU A 145 -2.59 11.97 6.19
C LEU A 145 -2.75 12.63 4.83
N TYR A 146 -1.68 12.68 4.07
CA TYR A 146 -1.71 13.10 2.68
C TYR A 146 -2.49 12.10 1.83
N VAL A 147 -3.28 12.61 0.89
CA VAL A 147 -3.98 11.83 -0.13
C VAL A 147 -3.70 12.42 -1.51
N PHE A 148 -3.51 11.54 -2.49
CA PHE A 148 -3.29 11.92 -3.89
C PHE A 148 -3.78 10.78 -4.79
N HIS A 149 -5.09 10.78 -5.11
CA HIS A 149 -5.68 9.71 -5.91
C HIS A 149 -6.93 10.15 -6.67
N GLU A 150 -7.19 9.53 -7.82
CA GLU A 150 -8.45 9.59 -8.55
C GLU A 150 -9.27 8.31 -8.37
N ASP A 151 -8.58 7.17 -8.28
CA ASP A 151 -9.19 5.86 -8.09
C ASP A 151 -9.33 5.54 -6.60
N GLN A 152 -10.39 4.79 -6.24
CA GLN A 152 -10.63 4.34 -4.87
C GLN A 152 -11.31 2.97 -4.85
N VAL A 153 -11.08 2.22 -3.78
CA VAL A 153 -11.78 0.95 -3.56
C VAL A 153 -13.28 1.23 -3.36
N SER A 154 -14.10 0.64 -4.22
CA SER A 154 -15.58 0.76 -4.19
C SER A 154 -16.27 -0.47 -3.59
N LEU A 155 -15.60 -1.64 -3.67
CA LEU A 155 -16.05 -2.88 -3.05
C LEU A 155 -14.88 -3.54 -2.35
N MET A 156 -15.02 -3.74 -1.04
CA MET A 156 -14.01 -4.42 -0.23
C MET A 156 -14.02 -5.93 -0.50
N PRO A 157 -12.85 -6.61 -0.54
CA PRO A 157 -12.79 -8.05 -0.70
C PRO A 157 -13.50 -8.80 0.43
N LYS A 158 -14.03 -9.98 0.13
CA LYS A 158 -14.68 -10.83 1.14
C LYS A 158 -13.69 -11.23 2.25
N GLY A 159 -14.16 -11.14 3.50
CA GLY A 159 -13.36 -11.47 4.68
C GLY A 159 -12.41 -10.37 5.14
N CYS A 160 -12.46 -9.20 4.51
CA CYS A 160 -11.78 -8.00 4.99
C CYS A 160 -12.63 -7.25 6.02
N LYS A 161 -11.96 -6.49 6.88
CA LYS A 161 -12.53 -5.61 7.88
C LYS A 161 -12.22 -4.16 7.52
N LEU A 162 -13.23 -3.33 7.37
CA LEU A 162 -13.06 -1.90 7.24
C LEU A 162 -12.42 -1.36 8.53
N LEU A 163 -11.34 -0.62 8.40
CA LEU A 163 -10.66 0.02 9.51
C LEU A 163 -10.99 1.50 9.58
N GLY A 164 -10.90 2.21 8.48
CA GLY A 164 -11.10 3.64 8.45
C GLY A 164 -11.69 4.17 7.14
N SER A 165 -12.31 5.33 7.25
CA SER A 165 -12.90 6.10 6.15
C SER A 165 -12.49 7.57 6.25
N THR A 166 -12.55 8.27 5.11
CA THR A 166 -12.47 9.74 5.07
C THR A 166 -13.79 10.32 4.57
N GLN A 167 -13.91 11.62 4.53
CA GLN A 167 -15.07 12.29 3.97
C GLN A 167 -15.31 11.89 2.50
N ASN A 168 -14.22 11.73 1.74
CA ASN A 168 -14.25 11.49 0.29
C ASN A 168 -13.96 10.04 -0.11
N CYS A 169 -13.49 9.21 0.81
CA CYS A 169 -13.15 7.81 0.56
C CYS A 169 -13.74 6.90 1.64
N LYS A 170 -14.81 6.17 1.29
CA LYS A 170 -15.54 5.29 2.22
C LYS A 170 -14.72 4.09 2.68
N ILE A 171 -13.79 3.60 1.84
CA ILE A 171 -12.90 2.48 2.14
C ILE A 171 -11.47 3.01 2.05
N SER A 172 -11.09 3.87 3.01
CA SER A 172 -9.75 4.46 3.06
C SER A 172 -8.71 3.51 3.66
N SER A 173 -9.14 2.58 4.51
CA SER A 173 -8.26 1.59 5.12
C SER A 173 -9.01 0.31 5.44
N PHE A 174 -8.41 -0.84 5.15
CA PHE A 174 -8.95 -2.14 5.55
C PHE A 174 -7.85 -3.12 5.94
N SER A 175 -8.24 -4.18 6.65
CA SER A 175 -7.38 -5.32 6.97
C SER A 175 -8.00 -6.63 6.53
N LYS A 176 -7.18 -7.68 6.36
CA LYS A 176 -7.59 -9.07 6.25
C LYS A 176 -6.80 -9.92 7.22
N GLY A 177 -7.50 -10.53 8.19
CA GLY A 177 -6.82 -11.19 9.29
C GLY A 177 -5.84 -10.25 10.00
N ASN A 178 -4.74 -10.80 10.51
CA ASN A 178 -3.67 -10.03 11.15
C ASN A 178 -2.46 -9.81 10.21
N HIS A 179 -2.59 -10.16 8.92
CA HIS A 179 -1.46 -10.19 7.99
C HIS A 179 -1.57 -9.19 6.84
N ILE A 180 -2.75 -8.63 6.55
CA ILE A 180 -2.89 -7.58 5.53
C ILE A 180 -3.38 -6.30 6.19
N PHE A 181 -2.70 -5.20 5.88
CA PHE A 181 -3.10 -3.83 6.20
C PHE A 181 -2.99 -2.96 4.95
N THR A 182 -3.97 -2.08 4.76
CA THR A 182 -3.97 -1.18 3.61
C THR A 182 -4.43 0.22 3.98
N THR A 183 -3.90 1.21 3.28
CA THR A 183 -4.35 2.62 3.37
C THR A 183 -4.37 3.27 1.98
N GLN A 184 -5.40 4.05 1.71
CA GLN A 184 -5.47 4.89 0.49
C GLN A 184 -4.57 6.12 0.61
N ALA A 185 -4.22 6.51 1.83
CA ALA A 185 -3.36 7.65 2.10
C ALA A 185 -1.87 7.31 1.94
N HIS A 186 -1.05 8.36 1.96
CA HIS A 186 0.40 8.34 1.83
C HIS A 186 1.07 8.69 3.16
N PRO A 187 1.29 7.72 4.07
CA PRO A 187 1.97 7.98 5.33
C PRO A 187 3.46 8.29 5.15
N GLU A 188 4.02 8.01 3.99
CA GLU A 188 5.41 8.28 3.61
C GLU A 188 5.65 9.72 3.13
N PHE A 189 4.62 10.52 2.94
CA PHE A 189 4.75 11.94 2.60
C PHE A 189 4.86 12.77 3.88
N ASP A 190 5.78 13.73 3.89
CA ASP A 190 6.11 14.67 4.97
C ASP A 190 6.00 16.14 4.50
#